data_86c6c064f8844eda7e2b99380d92c1ec
#
_entry.id   86c6c064f8844eda7e2b99380d92c1ec
#
_cell.length_a   1.000
_cell.length_b   1.000
_cell.length_c   1.000
_cell.angle_alpha   90.00
_cell.angle_beta   90.00
_cell.angle_gamma   90.00
#
_symmetry.space_group_name_H-M   'P 1'
#
loop_
_entity.id
_entity.type
_entity.pdbx_description
1 polymer ?
#
loop_
_entity_poly.entity_id
_entity_poly.type
_entity_poly.pdbx_seq_one_letter_code
_entity_poly.pdbx_strand_id
1 'polypeptide(L)'
;MAEKGYIRRVIKQASFEKLSSTINAAHERSGKSKLAIFLDMCWCLARYGAGYYDYLIFRFYDLTPAQRKTYITRFISKKFNMYMNDVNYCDLFDNKDEFYERFAEFTGRSFLDLSKATAEDVAKFCEGKERIFCKPRSKTCGIGCMRLNVADFESAEFFFNDPAATEIYTIEDVIVNHPDVRKLYDNAVNSMRIITLLDANKEVHVLYMVQKIGLNGSIIDNNCMFSPVDPETGKIKYPAHAGDTPLGIVYEVHPNTGITIQGYQLPCVKEAIAMVKKAALVVPQVRYVGWDVAVTPNGPIIIEGNTYCAHDFWQLPPHTPDKIGMIPT
;
A
#
# COMPACT_ATOMS: atom_id res chain seq x y z
N MET A 1 27.49 -12.49 3.40
CA MET A 1 27.58 -12.42 1.91
C MET A 1 26.40 -11.68 1.27
N ALA A 2 25.19 -11.75 1.80
CA ALA A 2 23.99 -11.06 1.26
C ALA A 2 24.11 -9.51 1.25
N GLU A 3 24.75 -8.90 2.24
CA GLU A 3 24.90 -7.44 2.35
C GLU A 3 25.71 -6.80 1.23
N LYS A 4 26.84 -7.40 0.88
CA LYS A 4 27.70 -6.89 -0.22
C LYS A 4 27.03 -7.01 -1.58
N GLY A 5 26.17 -8.02 -1.78
CA GLY A 5 25.40 -8.21 -3.00
C GLY A 5 24.28 -7.19 -3.19
N TYR A 6 23.63 -6.76 -2.10
CA TYR A 6 22.58 -5.74 -2.13
C TYR A 6 23.14 -4.35 -2.47
N ILE A 7 24.19 -3.92 -1.78
CA ILE A 7 24.83 -2.62 -2.05
C ILE A 7 25.33 -2.55 -3.51
N ARG A 8 25.95 -3.62 -4.02
CA ARG A 8 26.35 -3.71 -5.44
C ARG A 8 25.16 -3.60 -6.40
N ARG A 9 24.02 -4.20 -6.06
CA ARG A 9 22.81 -4.16 -6.91
C ARG A 9 22.17 -2.77 -6.88
N VAL A 10 22.11 -2.13 -5.71
CA VAL A 10 21.61 -0.74 -5.56
C VAL A 10 22.48 0.23 -6.36
N ILE A 11 23.81 0.07 -6.29
CA ILE A 11 24.75 0.90 -7.09
C ILE A 11 24.58 0.62 -8.60
N LYS A 12 24.37 -0.62 -9.01
CA LYS A 12 24.14 -1.00 -10.43
C LYS A 12 22.80 -0.54 -10.99
N GLN A 13 21.76 -0.43 -10.13
CA GLN A 13 20.41 0.01 -10.51
C GLN A 13 20.19 1.51 -10.30
N ALA A 14 21.10 2.21 -9.63
CA ALA A 14 21.08 3.66 -9.54
C ALA A 14 21.35 4.24 -10.93
N SER A 15 20.32 4.65 -11.65
CA SER A 15 20.56 5.42 -12.88
C SER A 15 21.20 6.74 -12.47
N PHE A 16 22.24 7.15 -13.18
CA PHE A 16 22.92 8.44 -12.96
C PHE A 16 21.93 9.61 -13.00
N GLU A 17 20.87 9.47 -13.80
CA GLU A 17 19.78 10.43 -13.92
C GLU A 17 18.99 10.58 -12.60
N LYS A 18 18.59 9.47 -11.96
CA LYS A 18 17.88 9.49 -10.68
C LYS A 18 18.73 10.04 -9.54
N LEU A 19 20.02 9.74 -9.55
CA LEU A 19 20.96 10.28 -8.56
C LEU A 19 21.10 11.80 -8.74
N SER A 20 21.31 12.25 -9.98
CA SER A 20 21.43 13.67 -10.32
C SER A 20 20.16 14.45 -9.97
N SER A 21 18.97 13.92 -10.32
CA SER A 21 17.69 14.55 -10.00
C SER A 21 17.46 14.65 -8.48
N THR A 22 17.84 13.62 -7.72
CA THR A 22 17.77 13.65 -6.23
C THR A 22 18.69 14.72 -5.65
N ILE A 23 19.93 14.82 -6.14
CA ILE A 23 20.88 15.84 -5.67
C ILE A 23 20.36 17.25 -5.98
N ASN A 24 19.83 17.46 -7.17
CA ASN A 24 19.25 18.75 -7.57
C ASN A 24 18.07 19.13 -6.70
N ALA A 25 17.13 18.22 -6.50
CA ALA A 25 15.97 18.46 -5.64
C ALA A 25 16.34 18.74 -4.17
N ALA A 26 17.31 18.02 -3.63
CA ALA A 26 17.81 18.26 -2.28
C ALA A 26 18.57 19.61 -2.18
N HIS A 27 19.34 19.98 -3.23
CA HIS A 27 20.03 21.28 -3.31
C HIS A 27 19.02 22.45 -3.30
N GLU A 28 18.02 22.39 -4.17
CA GLU A 28 16.97 23.43 -4.29
C GLU A 28 16.21 23.63 -2.96
N ARG A 29 15.98 22.57 -2.22
CA ARG A 29 15.23 22.60 -0.96
C ARG A 29 16.06 23.02 0.25
N SER A 30 17.33 22.60 0.32
CA SER A 30 18.16 22.80 1.50
C SER A 30 19.16 23.96 1.37
N GLY A 31 19.40 24.45 0.16
CA GLY A 31 20.47 25.42 -0.14
C GLY A 31 21.91 24.87 0.01
N LYS A 32 22.07 23.59 0.38
CA LYS A 32 23.39 22.95 0.54
C LYS A 32 24.03 22.71 -0.81
N SER A 33 25.36 22.75 -0.89
CA SER A 33 26.06 22.47 -2.15
C SER A 33 25.82 21.03 -2.62
N LYS A 34 25.76 20.82 -3.93
CA LYS A 34 25.54 19.49 -4.55
C LYS A 34 26.59 18.47 -4.12
N LEU A 35 27.85 18.90 -3.96
CA LEU A 35 28.91 18.03 -3.47
C LEU A 35 28.69 17.60 -2.01
N ALA A 36 28.30 18.52 -1.12
CA ALA A 36 27.97 18.20 0.27
C ALA A 36 26.82 17.22 0.36
N ILE A 37 25.75 17.41 -0.45
CA ILE A 37 24.61 16.49 -0.54
C ILE A 37 25.07 15.11 -1.01
N PHE A 38 25.86 15.03 -2.05
CA PHE A 38 26.36 13.75 -2.55
C PHE A 38 27.16 12.97 -1.49
N LEU A 39 28.08 13.66 -0.79
CA LEU A 39 28.90 13.05 0.29
C LEU A 39 28.01 12.60 1.46
N ASP A 40 27.03 13.43 1.86
CA ASP A 40 26.08 13.09 2.91
C ASP A 40 25.17 11.90 2.50
N MET A 41 24.75 11.82 1.25
CA MET A 41 24.01 10.66 0.72
C MET A 41 24.84 9.37 0.80
N CYS A 42 26.11 9.42 0.41
CA CYS A 42 27.02 8.28 0.54
C CYS A 42 27.18 7.84 1.99
N TRP A 43 27.33 8.80 2.90
CA TRP A 43 27.37 8.55 4.35
C TRP A 43 26.07 7.94 4.86
N CYS A 44 24.91 8.49 4.47
CA CYS A 44 23.61 7.97 4.88
C CYS A 44 23.35 6.55 4.37
N LEU A 45 23.78 6.24 3.15
CA LEU A 45 23.70 4.88 2.61
C LEU A 45 24.55 3.90 3.46
N ALA A 46 25.78 4.28 3.77
CA ALA A 46 26.71 3.43 4.53
C ALA A 46 26.28 3.26 5.99
N ARG A 47 25.78 4.33 6.63
CA ARG A 47 25.52 4.37 8.07
C ARG A 47 24.12 3.95 8.46
N TYR A 48 23.11 4.31 7.65
CA TYR A 48 21.68 4.13 7.94
C TYR A 48 20.97 3.22 6.91
N GLY A 49 21.68 2.79 5.85
CA GLY A 49 21.04 2.05 4.74
C GLY A 49 20.05 2.89 3.95
N ALA A 50 20.16 4.22 4.02
CA ALA A 50 19.28 5.14 3.32
C ALA A 50 19.78 5.33 1.89
N GLY A 51 19.04 4.81 0.90
CA GLY A 51 19.28 5.07 -0.51
C GLY A 51 18.88 6.49 -0.91
N TYR A 52 19.09 6.85 -2.19
CA TYR A 52 18.73 8.18 -2.72
C TYR A 52 17.24 8.50 -2.52
N TYR A 53 16.37 7.51 -2.62
CA TYR A 53 14.95 7.65 -2.40
C TYR A 53 14.64 8.03 -0.94
N ASP A 54 15.11 7.22 0.03
CA ASP A 54 14.93 7.51 1.47
C ASP A 54 15.51 8.88 1.86
N TYR A 55 16.70 9.20 1.33
CA TYR A 55 17.37 10.47 1.60
C TYR A 55 16.51 11.68 1.21
N LEU A 56 15.81 11.57 0.06
CA LEU A 56 14.97 12.63 -0.46
C LEU A 56 13.62 12.70 0.25
N ILE A 57 12.89 11.57 0.36
CA ILE A 57 11.53 11.55 0.89
C ILE A 57 11.47 11.88 2.37
N PHE A 58 12.45 11.42 3.16
CA PHE A 58 12.55 11.73 4.59
C PHE A 58 13.33 13.02 4.88
N ARG A 59 13.75 13.74 3.85
CA ARG A 59 14.57 14.96 3.98
C ARG A 59 15.78 14.78 4.88
N PHE A 60 16.54 13.71 4.70
CA PHE A 60 17.71 13.41 5.54
C PHE A 60 18.70 14.57 5.59
N TYR A 61 18.75 15.41 4.55
CA TYR A 61 19.55 16.63 4.53
C TYR A 61 19.16 17.65 5.63
N ASP A 62 17.94 17.55 6.20
CA ASP A 62 17.44 18.43 7.27
C ASP A 62 17.43 17.77 8.65
N LEU A 63 17.88 16.51 8.74
CA LEU A 63 17.86 15.73 9.96
C LEU A 63 19.24 15.66 10.62
N THR A 64 19.24 15.70 11.95
CA THR A 64 20.45 15.40 12.76
C THR A 64 20.79 13.90 12.72
N PRO A 65 22.04 13.51 13.04
CA PRO A 65 22.41 12.08 13.12
C PRO A 65 21.54 11.26 14.11
N ALA A 66 21.05 11.88 15.19
CA ALA A 66 20.16 11.23 16.15
C ALA A 66 18.78 10.98 15.51
N GLN A 67 18.22 11.96 14.85
CA GLN A 67 16.95 11.82 14.14
C GLN A 67 17.01 10.78 13.01
N ARG A 68 18.05 10.78 12.18
CA ARG A 68 18.24 9.80 11.10
C ARG A 68 18.19 8.35 11.57
N LYS A 69 18.66 8.07 12.79
CA LYS A 69 18.65 6.72 13.38
C LYS A 69 17.26 6.20 13.67
N THR A 70 16.27 7.07 13.81
CA THR A 70 14.88 6.70 14.13
C THR A 70 14.08 6.27 12.91
N TYR A 71 14.59 6.47 11.69
CA TYR A 71 13.87 6.16 10.47
C TYR A 71 14.10 4.71 10.01
N ILE A 72 13.03 4.04 9.68
CA ILE A 72 13.07 2.75 8.96
C ILE A 72 13.37 3.05 7.50
N THR A 73 14.61 2.80 7.07
CA THR A 73 15.01 2.93 5.67
C THR A 73 14.65 1.68 4.88
N ARG A 74 14.65 1.78 3.55
CA ARG A 74 14.35 0.65 2.67
C ARG A 74 15.21 -0.58 2.95
N PHE A 75 16.47 -0.38 3.31
CA PHE A 75 17.37 -1.47 3.67
C PHE A 75 16.96 -2.15 4.99
N ILE A 76 16.63 -1.36 6.02
CA ILE A 76 16.15 -1.86 7.31
C ILE A 76 14.83 -2.61 7.10
N SER A 77 13.86 -2.01 6.38
CA SER A 77 12.59 -2.63 6.06
C SER A 77 12.76 -3.96 5.34
N LYS A 78 13.63 -4.02 4.33
CA LYS A 78 13.89 -5.27 3.62
C LYS A 78 14.49 -6.36 4.51
N LYS A 79 15.48 -6.01 5.34
CA LYS A 79 16.06 -6.97 6.31
C LYS A 79 14.99 -7.48 7.28
N PHE A 80 14.14 -6.59 7.78
CA PHE A 80 13.07 -6.94 8.70
C PHE A 80 12.06 -7.89 8.06
N ASN A 81 11.60 -7.58 6.84
CA ASN A 81 10.71 -8.48 6.10
C ASN A 81 11.31 -9.89 5.92
N MET A 82 12.58 -9.96 5.47
CA MET A 82 13.27 -11.24 5.24
C MET A 82 13.51 -12.03 6.54
N TYR A 83 13.61 -11.37 7.67
CA TYR A 83 13.78 -12.02 8.96
C TYR A 83 12.45 -12.52 9.55
N MET A 84 11.38 -11.77 9.35
CA MET A 84 10.07 -12.07 9.93
C MET A 84 9.25 -13.03 9.10
N ASN A 85 9.43 -13.04 7.78
CA ASN A 85 8.61 -13.83 6.86
C ASN A 85 9.40 -14.99 6.26
N ASP A 86 8.86 -16.19 6.36
CA ASP A 86 9.37 -17.35 5.64
C ASP A 86 9.00 -17.23 4.16
N VAL A 87 10.03 -17.14 3.30
CA VAL A 87 9.87 -16.94 1.87
C VAL A 87 9.04 -18.04 1.19
N ASN A 88 9.07 -19.27 1.73
CA ASN A 88 8.33 -20.40 1.17
C ASN A 88 6.80 -20.26 1.30
N TYR A 89 6.33 -19.35 2.14
CA TYR A 89 4.91 -19.06 2.36
C TYR A 89 4.47 -17.71 1.80
N CYS A 90 5.41 -16.88 1.32
CA CYS A 90 5.09 -15.55 0.80
C CYS A 90 4.29 -15.61 -0.49
N ASP A 91 4.57 -16.59 -1.37
CA ASP A 91 3.89 -16.75 -2.66
C ASP A 91 2.37 -16.96 -2.53
N LEU A 92 1.91 -17.50 -1.40
CA LEU A 92 0.49 -17.64 -1.08
C LEU A 92 -0.23 -16.28 -1.04
N PHE A 93 0.45 -15.22 -0.61
CA PHE A 93 -0.12 -13.88 -0.58
C PHE A 93 -0.11 -13.20 -1.95
N ASP A 94 0.83 -13.56 -2.82
CA ASP A 94 0.92 -13.02 -4.18
C ASP A 94 0.00 -13.78 -5.16
N ASN A 95 -0.25 -15.07 -4.89
CA ASN A 95 -1.20 -15.89 -5.64
C ASN A 95 -2.63 -15.63 -5.16
N LYS A 96 -3.40 -14.91 -5.99
CA LYS A 96 -4.75 -14.47 -5.63
C LYS A 96 -5.70 -15.62 -5.27
N ASP A 97 -5.62 -16.74 -6.00
CA ASP A 97 -6.51 -17.89 -5.77
C ASP A 97 -6.24 -18.50 -4.41
N GLU A 98 -4.96 -18.77 -4.10
CA GLU A 98 -4.56 -19.32 -2.81
C GLU A 98 -4.89 -18.35 -1.68
N PHE A 99 -4.71 -17.04 -1.92
CA PHE A 99 -5.09 -16.01 -0.96
C PHE A 99 -6.59 -16.03 -0.68
N TYR A 100 -7.43 -16.03 -1.73
CA TYR A 100 -8.88 -16.05 -1.56
C TYR A 100 -9.37 -17.32 -0.87
N GLU A 101 -8.84 -18.48 -1.22
CA GLU A 101 -9.19 -19.73 -0.55
C GLU A 101 -8.78 -19.71 0.93
N ARG A 102 -7.57 -19.26 1.22
CA ARG A 102 -7.02 -19.26 2.57
C ARG A 102 -7.66 -18.23 3.49
N PHE A 103 -8.01 -17.07 2.95
CA PHE A 103 -8.57 -15.93 3.68
C PHE A 103 -10.06 -15.68 3.39
N ALA A 104 -10.79 -16.68 2.87
CA ALA A 104 -12.20 -16.57 2.47
C ALA A 104 -13.10 -15.94 3.54
N GLU A 105 -12.88 -16.28 4.81
CA GLU A 105 -13.63 -15.73 5.96
C GLU A 105 -13.52 -14.20 6.06
N PHE A 106 -12.43 -13.61 5.54
CA PHE A 106 -12.11 -12.19 5.70
C PHE A 106 -12.33 -11.36 4.44
N THR A 107 -12.49 -11.99 3.26
CA THR A 107 -12.57 -11.27 1.98
C THR A 107 -13.96 -10.71 1.69
N GLY A 108 -15.01 -11.31 2.25
CA GLY A 108 -16.39 -10.81 2.24
C GLY A 108 -16.98 -10.50 0.85
N ARG A 109 -16.41 -11.06 -0.22
CA ARG A 109 -16.84 -10.87 -1.60
C ARG A 109 -16.62 -12.12 -2.44
N SER A 110 -17.41 -12.25 -3.51
CA SER A 110 -17.21 -13.32 -4.49
C SER A 110 -16.13 -12.94 -5.50
N PHE A 111 -15.42 -13.94 -5.98
CA PHE A 111 -14.47 -13.80 -7.09
C PHE A 111 -14.57 -15.01 -8.00
N LEU A 112 -14.12 -14.87 -9.25
CA LEU A 112 -14.04 -15.94 -10.22
C LEU A 112 -12.69 -15.86 -10.96
N ASP A 113 -11.91 -16.95 -10.90
CA ASP A 113 -10.68 -17.14 -11.65
C ASP A 113 -11.01 -17.56 -13.08
N LEU A 114 -10.77 -16.66 -14.04
CA LEU A 114 -11.08 -16.90 -15.44
C LEU A 114 -10.17 -17.95 -16.10
N SER A 115 -9.06 -18.32 -15.47
CA SER A 115 -8.18 -19.40 -15.97
C SER A 115 -8.80 -20.79 -15.81
N LYS A 116 -9.77 -20.91 -14.89
CA LYS A 116 -10.47 -22.15 -14.54
C LYS A 116 -11.95 -22.11 -14.89
N ALA A 117 -12.47 -20.94 -15.24
CA ALA A 117 -13.90 -20.70 -15.47
C ALA A 117 -14.33 -20.96 -16.93
N THR A 118 -15.56 -21.32 -17.09
CA THR A 118 -16.27 -21.38 -18.37
C THR A 118 -17.09 -20.12 -18.60
N ALA A 119 -17.60 -19.92 -19.84
CA ALA A 119 -18.53 -18.84 -20.13
C ALA A 119 -19.82 -18.92 -19.29
N GLU A 120 -20.27 -20.13 -18.97
CA GLU A 120 -21.43 -20.35 -18.11
C GLU A 120 -21.17 -19.89 -16.68
N ASP A 121 -19.96 -20.14 -16.14
CA ASP A 121 -19.56 -19.68 -14.82
C ASP A 121 -19.52 -18.14 -14.75
N VAL A 122 -19.02 -17.49 -15.82
CA VAL A 122 -19.01 -16.03 -15.94
C VAL A 122 -20.44 -15.49 -16.00
N ALA A 123 -21.32 -16.09 -16.81
CA ALA A 123 -22.72 -15.67 -16.90
C ALA A 123 -23.40 -15.75 -15.54
N LYS A 124 -23.22 -16.86 -14.83
CA LYS A 124 -23.75 -17.07 -13.48
C LYS A 124 -23.17 -16.08 -12.48
N PHE A 125 -21.86 -15.80 -12.56
CA PHE A 125 -21.22 -14.81 -11.68
C PHE A 125 -21.79 -13.41 -11.89
N CYS A 126 -22.10 -13.04 -13.12
CA CYS A 126 -22.64 -11.72 -13.49
C CYS A 126 -24.15 -11.58 -13.22
N GLU A 127 -24.86 -12.68 -12.98
CA GLU A 127 -26.30 -12.66 -12.76
C GLU A 127 -26.71 -11.73 -11.61
N GLY A 128 -27.62 -10.80 -11.89
CA GLY A 128 -28.11 -9.81 -10.92
C GLY A 128 -27.12 -8.71 -10.54
N LYS A 129 -25.94 -8.66 -11.15
CA LYS A 129 -24.94 -7.61 -10.90
C LYS A 129 -25.01 -6.52 -11.95
N GLU A 130 -24.94 -5.27 -11.53
CA GLU A 130 -24.79 -4.11 -12.42
C GLU A 130 -23.37 -3.96 -12.93
N ARG A 131 -22.39 -4.19 -12.04
CA ARG A 131 -20.95 -4.00 -12.31
C ARG A 131 -20.12 -5.08 -11.68
N ILE A 132 -18.97 -5.35 -12.32
CA ILE A 132 -17.94 -6.23 -11.82
C ILE A 132 -16.58 -5.51 -11.82
N PHE A 133 -15.65 -5.99 -11.01
CA PHE A 133 -14.28 -5.50 -10.98
C PHE A 133 -13.34 -6.52 -11.61
N CYS A 134 -12.51 -6.06 -12.55
CA CYS A 134 -11.63 -6.91 -13.34
C CYS A 134 -10.17 -6.62 -12.98
N LYS A 135 -9.39 -7.68 -12.78
CA LYS A 135 -7.95 -7.60 -12.49
C LYS A 135 -7.15 -8.32 -13.57
N PRO A 136 -6.13 -7.68 -14.17
CA PRO A 136 -5.26 -8.32 -15.15
C PRO A 136 -4.40 -9.42 -14.54
N ARG A 137 -4.08 -10.42 -15.37
CA ARG A 137 -3.24 -11.56 -15.00
C ARG A 137 -1.81 -11.17 -14.69
N SER A 138 -1.23 -10.30 -15.50
CA SER A 138 0.22 -10.05 -15.54
C SER A 138 0.65 -8.73 -14.89
N LYS A 139 -0.31 -7.91 -14.36
CA LYS A 139 -0.02 -6.58 -13.85
C LYS A 139 -0.18 -6.51 -12.32
N THR A 140 0.72 -5.78 -11.69
CA THR A 140 0.72 -5.51 -10.24
C THR A 140 0.34 -4.05 -9.98
N CYS A 141 0.16 -3.68 -8.73
CA CYS A 141 -0.13 -2.31 -8.34
C CYS A 141 -1.40 -1.74 -8.98
N GLY A 142 -2.44 -2.56 -9.23
CA GLY A 142 -3.72 -2.15 -9.83
C GLY A 142 -3.64 -1.65 -11.28
N ILE A 143 -2.48 -1.78 -11.94
CA ILE A 143 -2.34 -1.39 -13.35
C ILE A 143 -3.26 -2.26 -14.21
N GLY A 144 -4.14 -1.60 -14.98
CA GLY A 144 -5.10 -2.28 -15.86
C GLY A 144 -6.32 -2.85 -15.13
N CYS A 145 -6.48 -2.63 -13.82
CA CYS A 145 -7.74 -2.90 -13.15
C CYS A 145 -8.84 -2.00 -13.68
N MET A 146 -10.05 -2.55 -13.86
CA MET A 146 -11.18 -1.79 -14.39
C MET A 146 -12.49 -2.22 -13.75
N ARG A 147 -13.46 -1.31 -13.72
CA ARG A 147 -14.85 -1.63 -13.46
C ARG A 147 -15.58 -1.74 -14.80
N LEU A 148 -16.27 -2.84 -15.02
CA LEU A 148 -17.10 -3.04 -16.19
C LEU A 148 -18.56 -3.08 -15.76
N ASN A 149 -19.44 -2.42 -16.55
CA ASN A 149 -20.87 -2.64 -16.42
C ASN A 149 -21.20 -3.97 -17.11
N VAL A 150 -21.98 -4.80 -16.47
CA VAL A 150 -22.38 -6.11 -17.04
C VAL A 150 -23.15 -5.94 -18.35
N ALA A 151 -23.88 -4.84 -18.50
CA ALA A 151 -24.63 -4.52 -19.72
C ALA A 151 -23.75 -4.11 -20.92
N ASP A 152 -22.47 -3.83 -20.71
CA ASP A 152 -21.57 -3.35 -21.78
C ASP A 152 -20.95 -4.51 -22.61
N PHE A 153 -21.13 -5.76 -22.20
CA PHE A 153 -20.68 -6.93 -22.96
C PHE A 153 -21.85 -7.86 -23.31
N GLU A 154 -21.92 -8.24 -24.59
CA GLU A 154 -23.07 -8.97 -25.16
C GLU A 154 -23.18 -10.40 -24.62
N SER A 155 -22.05 -11.04 -24.31
CA SER A 155 -22.02 -12.40 -23.78
C SER A 155 -20.83 -12.63 -22.85
N ALA A 156 -20.90 -13.71 -22.08
CA ALA A 156 -19.84 -14.13 -21.18
C ALA A 156 -18.54 -14.54 -21.93
N GLU A 157 -18.64 -14.88 -23.21
CA GLU A 157 -17.49 -15.19 -24.08
C GLU A 157 -16.57 -13.99 -24.30
N PHE A 158 -17.03 -12.75 -24.02
CA PHE A 158 -16.23 -11.54 -24.06
C PHE A 158 -14.85 -11.72 -23.39
N PHE A 159 -14.79 -12.37 -22.24
CA PHE A 159 -13.54 -12.58 -21.49
C PHE A 159 -12.61 -13.62 -22.12
N PHE A 160 -13.07 -14.43 -23.05
CA PHE A 160 -12.31 -15.51 -23.65
C PHE A 160 -11.95 -15.25 -25.12
N ASN A 161 -12.78 -14.48 -25.82
CA ASN A 161 -12.69 -14.28 -27.26
C ASN A 161 -12.24 -12.86 -27.65
N ASP A 162 -12.42 -11.86 -26.78
CA ASP A 162 -11.98 -10.50 -27.06
C ASP A 162 -10.50 -10.33 -26.69
N PRO A 163 -9.61 -9.96 -27.63
CA PRO A 163 -8.19 -9.72 -27.35
C PRO A 163 -7.97 -8.68 -26.25
N ALA A 164 -8.87 -7.70 -26.10
CA ALA A 164 -8.78 -6.68 -25.04
C ALA A 164 -9.09 -7.26 -23.66
N ALA A 165 -9.89 -8.31 -23.58
CA ALA A 165 -10.30 -8.97 -22.34
C ALA A 165 -9.39 -10.16 -21.94
N THR A 166 -8.57 -10.70 -22.85
CA THR A 166 -7.74 -11.89 -22.60
C THR A 166 -6.68 -11.69 -21.52
N GLU A 167 -6.33 -10.44 -21.18
CA GLU A 167 -5.42 -10.14 -20.08
C GLU A 167 -6.11 -10.19 -18.71
N ILE A 168 -7.45 -10.20 -18.65
CA ILE A 168 -8.20 -10.25 -17.40
C ILE A 168 -8.08 -11.66 -16.82
N TYR A 169 -7.67 -11.73 -15.57
CA TYR A 169 -7.46 -12.99 -14.87
C TYR A 169 -8.55 -13.29 -13.85
N THR A 170 -8.98 -12.26 -13.11
CA THR A 170 -9.97 -12.42 -12.06
C THR A 170 -11.06 -11.38 -12.25
N ILE A 171 -12.32 -11.81 -12.10
CA ILE A 171 -13.47 -10.92 -11.91
C ILE A 171 -13.96 -11.05 -10.47
N GLU A 172 -14.36 -9.92 -9.88
CA GLU A 172 -14.72 -9.82 -8.47
C GLU A 172 -15.96 -8.95 -8.30
N ASP A 173 -16.63 -9.09 -7.16
CA ASP A 173 -17.65 -8.12 -6.75
C ASP A 173 -17.00 -6.75 -6.58
N VAL A 174 -17.70 -5.70 -7.01
CA VAL A 174 -17.28 -4.33 -6.77
C VAL A 174 -17.39 -4.02 -5.28
N ILE A 175 -16.29 -3.64 -4.65
CA ILE A 175 -16.30 -3.19 -3.26
C ILE A 175 -16.96 -1.82 -3.18
N VAL A 176 -17.96 -1.70 -2.32
CA VAL A 176 -18.60 -0.43 -1.98
C VAL A 176 -18.17 -0.03 -0.58
N ASN A 177 -17.51 1.08 -0.44
CA ASN A 177 -17.12 1.59 0.88
C ASN A 177 -18.34 2.01 1.71
N HIS A 178 -18.17 1.98 3.04
CA HIS A 178 -19.10 2.56 4.01
C HIS A 178 -19.42 4.02 3.66
N PRO A 179 -20.66 4.51 3.88
CA PRO A 179 -21.05 5.87 3.51
C PRO A 179 -20.10 6.96 4.02
N ASP A 180 -19.58 6.83 5.24
CA ASP A 180 -18.62 7.82 5.78
C ASP A 180 -17.24 7.74 5.11
N VAL A 181 -16.80 6.58 4.65
CA VAL A 181 -15.56 6.45 3.86
C VAL A 181 -15.75 7.02 2.46
N ARG A 182 -16.94 6.82 1.85
CA ARG A 182 -17.31 7.40 0.55
C ARG A 182 -17.32 8.92 0.52
N LYS A 183 -17.63 9.56 1.65
CA LYS A 183 -17.55 11.03 1.77
C LYS A 183 -16.15 11.57 1.48
N LEU A 184 -15.08 10.84 1.87
CA LEU A 184 -13.71 11.23 1.55
C LEU A 184 -13.50 11.22 0.04
N TYR A 185 -13.86 10.12 -0.65
CA TYR A 185 -13.83 10.03 -2.11
C TYR A 185 -14.66 8.82 -2.58
N ASP A 186 -15.66 9.04 -3.42
CA ASP A 186 -16.64 8.00 -3.79
C ASP A 186 -16.25 7.14 -5.00
N ASN A 187 -15.37 7.64 -5.87
CA ASN A 187 -15.06 6.94 -7.12
C ASN A 187 -14.07 5.76 -6.94
N ALA A 188 -13.26 5.76 -5.89
CA ALA A 188 -12.29 4.70 -5.61
C ALA A 188 -12.65 3.93 -4.34
N VAL A 189 -12.11 2.72 -4.24
CA VAL A 189 -12.05 2.01 -2.96
C VAL A 189 -10.98 2.69 -2.11
N ASN A 190 -11.43 3.41 -1.05
CA ASN A 190 -10.52 3.98 -0.07
C ASN A 190 -10.20 2.89 0.96
N SER A 191 -8.97 2.40 0.98
CA SER A 191 -8.56 1.31 1.86
C SER A 191 -7.71 1.79 3.04
N MET A 192 -7.74 1.05 4.14
CA MET A 192 -6.77 1.17 5.22
C MET A 192 -5.64 0.16 5.03
N ARG A 193 -4.39 0.61 4.98
CA ARG A 193 -3.24 -0.27 5.12
C ARG A 193 -2.95 -0.45 6.61
N ILE A 194 -3.15 -1.65 7.12
CA ILE A 194 -2.90 -2.03 8.52
C ILE A 194 -1.72 -2.98 8.57
N ILE A 195 -0.67 -2.62 9.31
CA ILE A 195 0.53 -3.44 9.42
C ILE A 195 0.50 -4.22 10.72
N THR A 196 0.59 -5.54 10.62
CA THR A 196 0.64 -6.45 11.76
C THR A 196 1.99 -7.13 11.88
N LEU A 197 2.34 -7.44 13.13
CA LEU A 197 3.48 -8.27 13.48
C LEU A 197 3.02 -9.38 14.45
N LEU A 198 3.22 -10.62 14.06
CA LEU A 198 3.08 -11.78 14.96
C LEU A 198 4.41 -11.98 15.69
N ASP A 199 4.42 -11.81 17.00
CA ASP A 199 5.62 -11.95 17.81
C ASP A 199 5.97 -13.41 18.18
N ALA A 200 7.03 -13.61 18.94
CA ALA A 200 7.47 -14.93 19.36
C ALA A 200 6.50 -15.61 20.38
N ASN A 201 5.71 -14.81 21.08
CA ASN A 201 4.70 -15.28 22.04
C ASN A 201 3.36 -15.61 21.36
N LYS A 202 3.30 -15.50 20.02
CA LYS A 202 2.08 -15.65 19.21
C LYS A 202 1.04 -14.55 19.45
N GLU A 203 1.47 -13.38 19.91
CA GLU A 203 0.63 -12.20 19.99
C GLU A 203 0.74 -11.37 18.71
N VAL A 204 -0.40 -10.88 18.23
CA VAL A 204 -0.47 -10.03 17.03
C VAL A 204 -0.56 -8.57 17.45
N HIS A 205 0.46 -7.81 17.06
CA HIS A 205 0.55 -6.38 17.28
C HIS A 205 0.20 -5.62 16.01
N VAL A 206 -0.60 -4.55 16.10
CA VAL A 206 -0.75 -3.56 15.04
C VAL A 206 0.34 -2.52 15.24
N LEU A 207 1.25 -2.42 14.29
CA LEU A 207 2.38 -1.50 14.39
C LEU A 207 1.99 -0.09 13.95
N TYR A 208 1.27 0.02 12.83
CA TYR A 208 0.80 1.31 12.30
C TYR A 208 -0.30 1.08 11.25
N MET A 209 -1.01 2.17 10.99
CA MET A 209 -2.11 2.20 10.04
C MET A 209 -2.06 3.48 9.21
N VAL A 210 -2.44 3.40 7.94
CA VAL A 210 -2.69 4.56 7.09
C VAL A 210 -4.01 4.38 6.35
N GLN A 211 -4.75 5.48 6.18
CA GLN A 211 -5.88 5.55 5.27
C GLN A 211 -5.37 6.01 3.91
N LYS A 212 -5.65 5.23 2.88
CA LYS A 212 -5.48 5.61 1.49
C LYS A 212 -6.78 6.23 0.99
N ILE A 213 -6.71 7.35 0.30
CA ILE A 213 -7.86 8.09 -0.18
C ILE A 213 -7.66 8.35 -1.68
N GLY A 214 -8.63 7.97 -2.49
CA GLY A 214 -8.59 8.17 -3.93
C GLY A 214 -8.50 9.63 -4.33
N LEU A 215 -8.01 9.91 -5.53
CA LEU A 215 -7.73 11.26 -6.02
C LEU A 215 -7.92 11.31 -7.54
N ASN A 216 -8.43 12.45 -8.06
CA ASN A 216 -8.42 12.81 -9.48
C ASN A 216 -8.93 11.71 -10.45
N GLY A 217 -10.10 11.15 -10.19
CA GLY A 217 -10.72 10.16 -11.09
C GLY A 217 -10.25 8.72 -10.89
N SER A 218 -9.33 8.44 -9.94
CA SER A 218 -8.90 7.08 -9.65
C SER A 218 -10.09 6.19 -9.25
N ILE A 219 -10.06 4.93 -9.67
CA ILE A 219 -11.03 3.90 -9.28
C ILE A 219 -10.46 2.91 -8.26
N ILE A 220 -9.16 2.98 -8.04
CA ILE A 220 -8.37 2.18 -7.11
C ILE A 220 -7.46 3.10 -6.28
N ASP A 221 -6.84 2.55 -5.25
CA ASP A 221 -6.02 3.28 -4.31
C ASP A 221 -4.53 3.48 -4.74
N ASN A 222 -4.20 3.33 -6.02
CA ASN A 222 -2.82 3.49 -6.51
C ASN A 222 -2.37 4.93 -6.71
N ASN A 223 -3.22 5.77 -7.33
CA ASN A 223 -3.01 7.21 -7.40
C ASN A 223 -3.80 7.84 -6.26
N CYS A 224 -3.36 7.62 -5.04
CA CYS A 224 -4.04 8.06 -3.85
C CYS A 224 -3.19 9.03 -3.04
N MET A 225 -3.85 9.75 -2.19
CA MET A 225 -3.23 10.36 -1.03
C MET A 225 -3.40 9.44 0.19
N PHE A 226 -2.54 9.56 1.17
CA PHE A 226 -2.61 8.76 2.37
C PHE A 226 -2.19 9.55 3.61
N SER A 227 -2.73 9.17 4.75
CA SER A 227 -2.37 9.72 6.04
C SER A 227 -2.45 8.65 7.14
N PRO A 228 -1.55 8.71 8.14
CA PRO A 228 -1.61 7.86 9.32
C PRO A 228 -2.95 7.97 10.06
N VAL A 229 -3.40 6.82 10.57
CA VAL A 229 -4.61 6.70 11.41
C VAL A 229 -4.20 6.36 12.82
N ASP A 230 -4.84 7.00 13.78
CA ASP A 230 -4.71 6.67 15.19
C ASP A 230 -5.54 5.40 15.49
N PRO A 231 -4.94 4.27 15.89
CA PRO A 231 -5.65 3.02 16.11
C PRO A 231 -6.61 3.06 17.31
N GLU A 232 -6.37 3.95 18.28
CA GLU A 232 -7.20 4.07 19.47
C GLU A 232 -8.48 4.87 19.20
N THR A 233 -8.33 5.99 18.49
CA THR A 233 -9.45 6.91 18.22
C THR A 233 -10.12 6.65 16.87
N GLY A 234 -9.43 6.02 15.92
CA GLY A 234 -9.88 5.85 14.54
C GLY A 234 -9.85 7.15 13.72
N LYS A 235 -9.15 8.18 14.18
CA LYS A 235 -9.05 9.46 13.47
C LYS A 235 -7.81 9.52 12.59
N ILE A 236 -7.94 10.19 11.45
CA ILE A 236 -6.79 10.55 10.62
C ILE A 236 -5.94 11.58 11.37
N LYS A 237 -4.63 11.30 11.53
CA LYS A 237 -3.74 12.08 12.42
C LYS A 237 -3.21 13.36 11.79
N TYR A 238 -2.96 13.38 10.50
CA TYR A 238 -2.22 14.42 9.80
C TYR A 238 -2.89 14.77 8.47
N PRO A 239 -2.49 15.89 7.82
CA PRO A 239 -2.80 16.11 6.41
C PRO A 239 -2.35 14.93 5.54
N ALA A 240 -3.03 14.69 4.43
CA ALA A 240 -2.65 13.60 3.54
C ALA A 240 -1.52 13.99 2.59
N HIS A 241 -0.69 13.02 2.27
CA HIS A 241 0.39 13.15 1.30
C HIS A 241 0.03 12.41 0.02
N ALA A 242 0.18 13.02 -1.16
CA ALA A 242 -0.03 12.37 -2.44
C ALA A 242 1.16 11.47 -2.80
N GLY A 243 0.88 10.20 -3.17
CA GLY A 243 1.81 9.08 -3.13
C GLY A 243 3.00 9.07 -4.09
N ASP A 244 2.92 9.69 -5.25
CA ASP A 244 3.82 9.33 -6.36
C ASP A 244 5.11 10.12 -6.47
N THR A 245 5.34 11.13 -5.67
CA THR A 245 6.56 11.89 -5.77
C THR A 245 7.28 12.02 -4.43
N PRO A 246 8.61 11.88 -4.41
CA PRO A 246 9.42 12.24 -3.24
C PRO A 246 9.21 13.69 -2.80
N LEU A 247 8.56 14.47 -3.65
CA LEU A 247 8.26 15.88 -3.50
C LEU A 247 6.80 16.14 -3.11
N GLY A 248 6.03 15.08 -2.92
CA GLY A 248 4.59 14.98 -2.68
C GLY A 248 3.83 16.24 -2.30
N ILE A 249 2.64 16.33 -2.82
CA ILE A 249 1.70 17.39 -2.45
C ILE A 249 1.05 17.00 -1.13
N VAL A 250 0.99 17.94 -0.20
CA VAL A 250 0.29 17.78 1.09
C VAL A 250 -1.09 18.40 0.95
N TYR A 251 -2.12 17.65 1.31
CA TYR A 251 -3.51 18.09 1.28
C TYR A 251 -4.08 18.14 2.70
N GLU A 252 -4.45 19.34 3.17
CA GLU A 252 -5.23 19.52 4.39
C GLU A 252 -6.71 19.24 4.14
N VAL A 253 -7.16 19.61 2.94
CA VAL A 253 -8.52 19.43 2.44
C VAL A 253 -8.48 18.63 1.16
N HIS A 254 -9.38 17.67 1.01
CA HIS A 254 -9.48 16.84 -0.18
C HIS A 254 -9.91 17.69 -1.39
N PRO A 255 -9.12 17.74 -2.49
CA PRO A 255 -9.36 18.71 -3.57
C PRO A 255 -10.65 18.45 -4.36
N ASN A 256 -11.15 17.21 -4.41
CA ASN A 256 -12.37 16.87 -5.13
C ASN A 256 -13.64 16.98 -4.25
N THR A 257 -13.52 16.82 -2.93
CA THR A 257 -14.71 16.75 -2.04
C THR A 257 -14.82 17.92 -1.07
N GLY A 258 -13.75 18.66 -0.85
CA GLY A 258 -13.72 19.76 0.12
C GLY A 258 -13.68 19.32 1.58
N ILE A 259 -13.51 18.03 1.86
CA ILE A 259 -13.49 17.51 3.24
C ILE A 259 -12.12 17.72 3.86
N THR A 260 -12.11 18.24 5.10
CA THR A 260 -10.90 18.32 5.93
C THR A 260 -10.44 16.91 6.31
N ILE A 261 -9.18 16.60 6.02
CA ILE A 261 -8.62 15.26 6.15
C ILE A 261 -8.18 14.99 7.59
N GLN A 262 -7.34 15.87 8.15
CA GLN A 262 -6.88 15.72 9.52
C GLN A 262 -8.06 15.78 10.51
N GLY A 263 -8.11 14.81 11.42
CA GLY A 263 -9.18 14.69 12.41
C GLY A 263 -10.43 13.98 11.89
N TYR A 264 -10.48 13.59 10.60
CA TYR A 264 -11.60 12.84 10.06
C TYR A 264 -11.77 11.50 10.79
N GLN A 265 -13.01 11.23 11.24
CA GLN A 265 -13.35 10.00 11.95
C GLN A 265 -13.65 8.88 10.97
N LEU A 266 -12.85 7.83 10.99
CA LEU A 266 -13.09 6.62 10.20
C LEU A 266 -14.00 5.65 10.95
N PRO A 267 -14.95 4.99 10.25
CA PRO A 267 -15.80 3.96 10.85
C PRO A 267 -15.07 2.62 10.99
N CYS A 268 -15.54 1.76 11.90
CA CYS A 268 -15.16 0.35 12.03
C CYS A 268 -13.65 0.08 12.19
N VAL A 269 -12.88 1.02 12.74
CA VAL A 269 -11.42 0.85 12.87
C VAL A 269 -11.07 -0.27 13.86
N LYS A 270 -11.80 -0.37 14.97
CA LYS A 270 -11.58 -1.42 15.97
C LYS A 270 -11.92 -2.81 15.43
N GLU A 271 -12.99 -2.91 14.66
CA GLU A 271 -13.41 -4.14 13.97
C GLU A 271 -12.39 -4.56 12.91
N ALA A 272 -11.86 -3.59 12.15
CA ALA A 272 -10.79 -3.84 11.17
C ALA A 272 -9.51 -4.36 11.85
N ILE A 273 -9.11 -3.76 12.98
CA ILE A 273 -7.98 -4.23 13.78
C ILE A 273 -8.21 -5.65 14.29
N ALA A 274 -9.40 -5.93 14.82
CA ALA A 274 -9.74 -7.27 15.32
C ALA A 274 -9.71 -8.33 14.21
N MET A 275 -10.20 -7.97 13.02
CA MET A 275 -10.20 -8.83 11.83
C MET A 275 -8.79 -9.17 11.37
N VAL A 276 -7.93 -8.16 11.17
CA VAL A 276 -6.55 -8.42 10.69
C VAL A 276 -5.69 -9.15 11.71
N LYS A 277 -5.95 -8.97 13.01
CA LYS A 277 -5.30 -9.79 14.05
C LYS A 277 -5.65 -11.27 13.93
N LYS A 278 -6.89 -11.62 13.60
CA LYS A 278 -7.28 -13.02 13.31
C LYS A 278 -6.64 -13.51 12.02
N ALA A 279 -6.69 -12.72 10.95
CA ALA A 279 -6.11 -13.07 9.66
C ALA A 279 -4.59 -13.33 9.76
N ALA A 280 -3.86 -12.57 10.56
CA ALA A 280 -2.43 -12.76 10.77
C ALA A 280 -2.05 -14.12 11.40
N LEU A 281 -2.99 -14.83 12.00
CA LEU A 281 -2.79 -16.16 12.58
C LEU A 281 -3.02 -17.30 11.59
N VAL A 282 -3.60 -17.03 10.42
CA VAL A 282 -3.93 -18.04 9.41
C VAL A 282 -2.68 -18.65 8.78
N VAL A 283 -1.64 -17.82 8.56
CA VAL A 283 -0.33 -18.25 8.03
C VAL A 283 0.77 -17.72 8.95
N PRO A 284 1.00 -18.38 10.10
CA PRO A 284 1.90 -17.87 11.14
C PRO A 284 3.38 -17.86 10.74
N GLN A 285 3.74 -18.46 9.61
CA GLN A 285 5.08 -18.39 9.01
C GLN A 285 5.37 -17.03 8.37
N VAL A 286 4.31 -16.28 8.00
CA VAL A 286 4.40 -14.93 7.46
C VAL A 286 3.97 -13.96 8.57
N ARG A 287 4.95 -13.53 9.36
CA ARG A 287 4.72 -12.83 10.63
C ARG A 287 4.50 -11.33 10.49
N TYR A 288 4.98 -10.73 9.41
CA TYR A 288 4.92 -9.30 9.16
C TYR A 288 4.15 -9.05 7.87
N VAL A 289 2.91 -8.58 7.99
CA VAL A 289 1.98 -8.42 6.87
C VAL A 289 1.35 -7.05 6.88
N GLY A 290 1.26 -6.44 5.70
CA GLY A 290 0.48 -5.24 5.44
C GLY A 290 -0.85 -5.59 4.79
N TRP A 291 -1.94 -5.46 5.52
CA TRP A 291 -3.30 -5.75 5.07
C TRP A 291 -3.95 -4.53 4.45
N ASP A 292 -4.46 -4.66 3.24
CA ASP A 292 -5.34 -3.66 2.65
C ASP A 292 -6.78 -4.01 3.01
N VAL A 293 -7.41 -3.15 3.76
CA VAL A 293 -8.75 -3.34 4.33
C VAL A 293 -9.70 -2.29 3.80
N ALA A 294 -10.82 -2.72 3.20
CA ALA A 294 -11.93 -1.84 2.90
C ALA A 294 -12.99 -1.92 4.00
N VAL A 295 -13.55 -0.78 4.39
CA VAL A 295 -14.72 -0.74 5.26
C VAL A 295 -15.96 -0.61 4.39
N THR A 296 -16.82 -1.62 4.44
CA THR A 296 -18.09 -1.69 3.72
C THR A 296 -19.28 -1.36 4.64
N PRO A 297 -20.51 -1.19 4.11
CA PRO A 297 -21.70 -1.06 4.96
C PRO A 297 -21.94 -2.26 5.89
N ASN A 298 -21.41 -3.43 5.54
CA ASN A 298 -21.54 -4.67 6.31
C ASN A 298 -20.33 -4.93 7.25
N GLY A 299 -19.40 -3.99 7.34
CA GLY A 299 -18.16 -4.10 8.14
C GLY A 299 -16.89 -4.17 7.30
N PRO A 300 -15.74 -4.36 7.96
CA PRO A 300 -14.44 -4.41 7.27
C PRO A 300 -14.25 -5.73 6.52
N ILE A 301 -13.56 -5.67 5.39
CA ILE A 301 -13.14 -6.82 4.59
C ILE A 301 -11.68 -6.66 4.16
N ILE A 302 -10.96 -7.77 4.02
CA ILE A 302 -9.59 -7.76 3.49
C ILE A 302 -9.62 -7.76 1.96
N ILE A 303 -8.90 -6.83 1.35
CA ILE A 303 -8.69 -6.78 -0.11
C ILE A 303 -7.54 -7.70 -0.48
N GLU A 304 -6.39 -7.52 0.19
CA GLU A 304 -5.16 -8.29 -0.02
C GLU A 304 -4.24 -8.21 1.20
N GLY A 305 -3.28 -9.13 1.27
CA GLY A 305 -2.17 -9.09 2.21
C GLY A 305 -0.85 -8.91 1.47
N ASN A 306 0.02 -8.03 1.98
CA ASN A 306 1.32 -7.75 1.38
C ASN A 306 2.43 -8.24 2.31
N THR A 307 3.26 -9.17 1.83
CA THR A 307 4.38 -9.73 2.59
C THR A 307 5.61 -8.82 2.58
N TYR A 308 5.62 -7.83 1.70
CA TYR A 308 6.62 -6.78 1.64
C TYR A 308 5.99 -5.40 1.88
N CYS A 309 5.90 -5.03 3.16
CA CYS A 309 5.25 -3.78 3.56
C CYS A 309 6.07 -2.56 3.13
N ALA A 310 5.40 -1.54 2.62
CA ALA A 310 6.01 -0.22 2.44
C ALA A 310 6.50 0.32 3.79
N HIS A 311 7.56 1.13 3.79
CA HIS A 311 8.20 1.64 5.01
C HIS A 311 8.05 3.15 5.16
N ASP A 312 7.51 3.83 4.17
CA ASP A 312 7.57 5.28 4.02
C ASP A 312 6.28 5.99 4.45
N PHE A 313 5.10 5.42 4.23
CA PHE A 313 3.80 6.09 4.37
C PHE A 313 3.60 6.87 5.68
N TRP A 314 4.12 6.38 6.79
CA TRP A 314 3.97 7.00 8.12
C TRP A 314 5.18 7.82 8.58
N GLN A 315 6.29 7.81 7.84
CA GLN A 315 7.53 8.50 8.19
C GLN A 315 7.81 9.73 7.34
N LEU A 316 6.87 10.12 6.47
CA LEU A 316 7.03 11.30 5.62
C LEU A 316 7.02 12.58 6.46
N PRO A 317 7.66 13.66 6.00
CA PRO A 317 7.75 14.90 6.75
C PRO A 317 6.42 15.46 7.30
N PRO A 318 5.29 15.42 6.56
CA PRO A 318 4.01 15.86 7.13
C PRO A 318 3.49 14.92 8.23
N HIS A 319 3.97 13.68 8.30
CA HIS A 319 3.58 12.69 9.29
C HIS A 319 4.55 12.58 10.47
N THR A 320 5.69 13.25 10.40
CA THR A 320 6.72 13.30 11.45
C THR A 320 7.11 14.76 11.75
N PRO A 321 6.19 15.59 12.30
CA PRO A 321 6.46 17.00 12.56
C PRO A 321 7.61 17.23 13.57
N ASP A 322 7.87 16.27 14.45
CA ASP A 322 8.99 16.21 15.39
C ASP A 322 10.30 15.71 14.76
N LYS A 323 10.25 15.30 13.48
CA LYS A 323 11.37 14.70 12.75
C LYS A 323 11.88 13.39 13.37
N ILE A 324 11.01 12.64 14.03
CA ILE A 324 11.29 11.33 14.62
C ILE A 324 10.59 10.25 13.78
N GLY A 325 11.35 9.27 13.31
CA GLY A 325 10.82 8.11 12.59
C GLY A 325 10.24 7.05 13.53
N MET A 326 10.06 5.84 13.02
CA MET A 326 9.32 4.77 13.71
C MET A 326 10.18 3.84 14.56
N ILE A 327 11.51 3.97 14.55
CA ILE A 327 12.40 3.17 15.41
C ILE A 327 12.46 3.86 16.79
N PRO A 328 12.05 3.17 17.87
CA PRO A 328 12.19 3.69 19.23
C PRO A 328 13.65 3.99 19.56
N THR A 329 13.90 5.09 20.28
CA THR A 329 15.24 5.51 20.73
C THR A 329 15.47 5.11 22.16
#